data_6e2b39392d78159fdb7e7112ab970c78
#
_entry.id   6e2b39392d78159fdb7e7112ab970c78
#
_cell.length_a   1.000
_cell.length_b   1.000
_cell.length_c   1.000
_cell.angle_alpha   90.00
_cell.angle_beta   90.00
_cell.angle_gamma   90.00
#
_symmetry.space_group_name_H-M   'P 1'
#
loop_
_entity.id
_entity.type
_entity.pdbx_description
1 polymer ?
#
loop_
_entity_poly.entity_id
_entity_poly.type
_entity_poly.pdbx_seq_one_letter_code
_entity_poly.pdbx_strand_id
1 'polypeptide(L)'
;MTTQILPVILSGGSGTRLWPLSREQHPKQLLALHGDASLLQATATRLAGFTGALEVAAQPLVVCNEEYRFITAEQLRAAGRPASALILEPMGRNTAPALTLAALAAGEGDPVLLVMPADHVVTDRAAFQQAIDAGAQLARDGAVVTFGIVPDRPETGYGYIQTGEGTAHGARRIARFVEKPDLETAGRYVSSGEYLWNSGLFMMKASVWLKAIERYRPDILAACRNAIANGARDADFMRADKAAFAACPSDSIDYAVMEKLPSDAAAGIEAHVVPMSCGWSDVGAWDALWQVADKDAAGNATRGDVMLHETRGSLVLADGRMVACIGVDDVVVVETPDAVLVASKAHTQEVKQIVGRLKQAGRSEVTNHRKVYRPWGWYDSIDAGPRFQVKRIVVNPGASLSLQMHHHRAEHWIVVTGTARVTRGDEVFLVSENQSTYIPLGTKHRLENPGKVPLEMIEVQSGAYLGEDDIVRFQDTYGRG
;
A
#
# COMPACT_ATOMS: atom_id res chain seq x y z
N MET A 1 -19.49 -25.83 9.68
CA MET A 1 -19.30 -24.48 9.09
C MET A 1 -18.84 -24.67 7.65
N THR A 2 -19.43 -23.96 6.70
CA THR A 2 -18.98 -24.00 5.30
C THR A 2 -17.66 -23.27 5.20
N THR A 3 -16.67 -23.89 4.54
CA THR A 3 -15.37 -23.25 4.26
C THR A 3 -15.59 -22.02 3.38
N GLN A 4 -15.08 -20.85 3.79
CA GLN A 4 -15.18 -19.60 3.04
C GLN A 4 -13.81 -19.11 2.59
N ILE A 5 -13.79 -18.25 1.58
CA ILE A 5 -12.60 -17.50 1.18
C ILE A 5 -12.44 -16.31 2.13
N LEU A 6 -11.30 -16.20 2.80
CA LEU A 6 -10.90 -15.02 3.56
C LEU A 6 -9.88 -14.22 2.74
N PRO A 7 -10.25 -13.03 2.23
CA PRO A 7 -9.28 -12.16 1.58
C PRO A 7 -8.24 -11.67 2.60
N VAL A 8 -6.96 -11.92 2.30
CA VAL A 8 -5.81 -11.43 3.07
C VAL A 8 -5.04 -10.46 2.21
N ILE A 9 -4.98 -9.21 2.62
CA ILE A 9 -4.30 -8.14 1.87
C ILE A 9 -2.97 -7.84 2.55
N LEU A 10 -1.86 -8.07 1.84
CA LEU A 10 -0.52 -7.73 2.30
C LEU A 10 -0.16 -6.32 1.79
N SER A 11 -0.19 -5.34 2.68
CA SER A 11 0.04 -3.93 2.39
C SER A 11 1.43 -3.50 2.87
N GLY A 12 2.47 -4.07 2.25
CA GLY A 12 3.88 -3.79 2.52
C GLY A 12 4.60 -3.11 1.36
N GLY A 13 5.85 -2.72 1.61
CA GLY A 13 6.73 -2.09 0.61
C GLY A 13 6.57 -0.57 0.49
N SER A 14 7.64 0.12 0.10
CA SER A 14 7.67 1.58 -0.05
C SER A 14 7.39 2.07 -1.48
N GLY A 15 7.55 1.19 -2.49
CA GLY A 15 7.31 1.53 -3.90
C GLY A 15 8.14 2.70 -4.43
N THR A 16 9.37 2.87 -3.98
CA THR A 16 10.24 4.04 -4.23
C THR A 16 10.47 4.38 -5.71
N ARG A 17 10.31 3.39 -6.62
CA ARG A 17 10.45 3.59 -8.07
C ARG A 17 9.34 4.44 -8.71
N LEU A 18 8.24 4.67 -7.99
CA LEU A 18 7.15 5.57 -8.39
C LEU A 18 7.27 6.96 -7.74
N TRP A 19 8.45 7.32 -7.24
CA TRP A 19 8.73 8.71 -6.89
C TRP A 19 8.53 9.61 -8.13
N PRO A 20 7.91 10.80 -8.03
CA PRO A 20 7.55 11.54 -6.83
C PRO A 20 6.16 11.26 -6.26
N LEU A 21 5.32 10.41 -6.84
CA LEU A 21 4.02 10.08 -6.25
C LEU A 21 4.15 9.16 -5.03
N SER A 22 5.05 8.18 -5.05
CA SER A 22 5.31 7.36 -3.86
C SER A 22 6.33 8.05 -2.93
N ARG A 23 6.13 7.93 -1.64
CA ARG A 23 7.01 8.42 -0.57
C ARG A 23 7.13 7.37 0.52
N GLU A 24 8.14 7.47 1.39
CA GLU A 24 8.26 6.52 2.51
C GLU A 24 7.00 6.48 3.37
N GLN A 25 6.36 7.64 3.65
CA GLN A 25 5.11 7.71 4.43
C GLN A 25 3.82 7.69 3.59
N HIS A 26 3.94 7.61 2.27
CA HIS A 26 2.80 7.43 1.36
C HIS A 26 3.16 6.46 0.24
N PRO A 27 3.26 5.15 0.57
CA PRO A 27 3.74 4.14 -0.35
C PRO A 27 2.73 3.85 -1.47
N LYS A 28 3.21 3.15 -2.50
CA LYS A 28 2.53 2.86 -3.76
C LYS A 28 1.09 2.35 -3.59
N GLN A 29 0.86 1.44 -2.67
CA GLN A 29 -0.46 0.84 -2.44
C GLN A 29 -1.54 1.83 -2.02
N LEU A 30 -1.16 2.98 -1.47
CA LEU A 30 -2.08 4.02 -1.04
C LEU A 30 -2.39 5.05 -2.15
N LEU A 31 -1.77 4.90 -3.33
CA LEU A 31 -1.91 5.80 -4.47
C LEU A 31 -3.01 5.31 -5.43
N ALA A 32 -3.76 6.25 -5.99
CA ALA A 32 -4.66 6.02 -7.11
C ALA A 32 -3.87 6.08 -8.42
N LEU A 33 -3.24 4.98 -8.82
CA LEU A 33 -2.40 4.91 -10.03
C LEU A 33 -3.20 4.52 -11.27
N HIS A 34 -4.27 3.74 -11.11
CA HIS A 34 -5.15 3.31 -12.19
C HIS A 34 -6.60 3.55 -11.77
N GLY A 35 -7.28 4.48 -12.43
CA GLY A 35 -8.61 4.97 -12.02
C GLY A 35 -8.55 5.85 -10.75
N ASP A 36 -9.69 6.01 -10.06
CA ASP A 36 -9.86 6.92 -8.93
C ASP A 36 -9.60 6.28 -7.56
N ALA A 37 -9.62 4.95 -7.49
CA ALA A 37 -9.37 4.20 -6.27
C ALA A 37 -7.88 3.95 -6.07
N SER A 38 -7.41 4.00 -4.81
CA SER A 38 -6.05 3.53 -4.50
C SER A 38 -5.90 2.04 -4.82
N LEU A 39 -4.65 1.58 -5.01
CA LEU A 39 -4.40 0.16 -5.27
C LEU A 39 -4.91 -0.72 -4.13
N LEU A 40 -4.80 -0.27 -2.88
CA LEU A 40 -5.37 -0.94 -1.71
C LEU A 40 -6.91 -1.05 -1.81
N GLN A 41 -7.60 0.04 -2.15
CA GLN A 41 -9.05 0.06 -2.32
C GLN A 41 -9.50 -0.83 -3.48
N ALA A 42 -8.80 -0.77 -4.60
CA ALA A 42 -9.04 -1.65 -5.75
C ALA A 42 -8.86 -3.13 -5.38
N THR A 43 -7.83 -3.47 -4.59
CA THR A 43 -7.60 -4.82 -4.09
C THR A 43 -8.71 -5.27 -3.13
N ALA A 44 -9.12 -4.43 -2.19
CA ALA A 44 -10.18 -4.76 -1.23
C ALA A 44 -11.56 -4.97 -1.88
N THR A 45 -11.82 -4.32 -3.02
CA THR A 45 -13.09 -4.44 -3.77
C THR A 45 -13.04 -5.45 -4.92
N ARG A 46 -11.89 -6.09 -5.19
CA ARG A 46 -11.65 -6.96 -6.34
C ARG A 46 -12.61 -8.16 -6.42
N LEU A 47 -13.03 -8.67 -5.27
CA LEU A 47 -14.02 -9.76 -5.17
C LEU A 47 -15.48 -9.28 -5.03
N ALA A 48 -15.78 -8.00 -5.19
CA ALA A 48 -17.15 -7.52 -5.13
C ALA A 48 -18.01 -8.18 -6.24
N GLY A 49 -19.13 -8.79 -5.86
CA GLY A 49 -20.01 -9.53 -6.78
C GLY A 49 -19.49 -10.90 -7.19
N PHE A 50 -18.50 -11.46 -6.50
CA PHE A 50 -18.05 -12.84 -6.74
C PHE A 50 -19.15 -13.85 -6.48
N THR A 51 -19.31 -14.80 -7.42
CA THR A 51 -20.37 -15.84 -7.41
C THR A 51 -19.78 -17.23 -7.62
N GLY A 52 -18.62 -17.51 -7.07
CA GLY A 52 -17.95 -18.83 -7.18
C GLY A 52 -18.50 -19.89 -6.23
N ALA A 53 -17.84 -21.05 -6.22
CA ALA A 53 -18.23 -22.23 -5.42
C ALA A 53 -18.10 -22.02 -3.90
N LEU A 54 -17.25 -21.10 -3.44
CA LEU A 54 -17.09 -20.74 -2.03
C LEU A 54 -17.57 -19.30 -1.79
N GLU A 55 -18.16 -19.08 -0.64
CA GLU A 55 -18.51 -17.73 -0.18
C GLU A 55 -17.26 -16.94 0.18
N VAL A 56 -17.30 -15.62 -0.02
CA VAL A 56 -16.23 -14.69 0.35
C VAL A 56 -16.59 -13.99 1.66
N ALA A 57 -15.68 -13.96 2.62
CA ALA A 57 -15.85 -13.19 3.85
C ALA A 57 -16.08 -11.70 3.53
N ALA A 58 -17.04 -11.10 4.22
CA ALA A 58 -17.48 -9.72 3.95
C ALA A 58 -16.36 -8.69 4.18
N GLN A 59 -15.46 -8.98 5.10
CA GLN A 59 -14.38 -8.10 5.54
C GLN A 59 -13.02 -8.79 5.31
N PRO A 60 -12.05 -8.11 4.67
CA PRO A 60 -10.70 -8.65 4.52
C PRO A 60 -9.92 -8.59 5.84
N LEU A 61 -8.93 -9.45 5.97
CA LEU A 61 -7.83 -9.32 6.92
C LEU A 61 -6.70 -8.55 6.23
N VAL A 62 -6.13 -7.55 6.89
CA VAL A 62 -5.09 -6.72 6.28
C VAL A 62 -3.84 -6.71 7.16
N VAL A 63 -2.68 -6.92 6.56
CA VAL A 63 -1.37 -6.79 7.22
C VAL A 63 -0.68 -5.57 6.66
N CYS A 64 -0.29 -4.62 7.51
CA CYS A 64 0.42 -3.41 7.09
C CYS A 64 1.43 -2.96 8.14
N ASN A 65 2.37 -2.08 7.76
CA ASN A 65 3.24 -1.42 8.70
C ASN A 65 2.43 -0.51 9.66
N GLU A 66 2.82 -0.47 10.92
CA GLU A 66 2.15 0.35 11.95
C GLU A 66 2.05 1.83 11.57
N GLU A 67 3.02 2.36 10.85
CA GLU A 67 3.01 3.77 10.42
C GLU A 67 1.83 4.11 9.50
N TYR A 68 1.35 3.15 8.71
CA TYR A 68 0.26 3.37 7.73
C TYR A 68 -1.12 3.01 8.25
N ARG A 69 -1.26 2.59 9.51
CA ARG A 69 -2.50 2.04 10.08
C ARG A 69 -3.74 2.91 9.86
N PHE A 70 -3.60 4.21 10.08
CA PHE A 70 -4.74 5.12 10.01
C PHE A 70 -5.21 5.37 8.57
N ILE A 71 -4.28 5.65 7.66
CA ILE A 71 -4.61 5.87 6.25
C ILE A 71 -5.14 4.57 5.60
N THR A 72 -4.58 3.41 5.97
CA THR A 72 -5.07 2.10 5.54
C THR A 72 -6.50 1.87 6.00
N ALA A 73 -6.79 2.09 7.30
CA ALA A 73 -8.13 1.94 7.85
C ALA A 73 -9.14 2.91 7.20
N GLU A 74 -8.74 4.15 6.97
CA GLU A 74 -9.58 5.17 6.34
C GLU A 74 -9.91 4.82 4.88
N GLN A 75 -8.92 4.44 4.08
CA GLN A 75 -9.13 4.04 2.68
C GLN A 75 -10.04 2.82 2.56
N LEU A 76 -9.87 1.81 3.41
CA LEU A 76 -10.75 0.64 3.42
C LEU A 76 -12.18 0.99 3.81
N ARG A 77 -12.35 1.89 4.78
CA ARG A 77 -13.66 2.37 5.23
C ARG A 77 -14.35 3.20 4.13
N ALA A 78 -13.60 4.07 3.45
CA ALA A 78 -14.08 4.85 2.31
C ALA A 78 -14.51 3.97 1.11
N ALA A 79 -13.86 2.82 0.91
CA ALA A 79 -14.24 1.83 -0.10
C ALA A 79 -15.43 0.94 0.31
N GLY A 80 -16.02 1.15 1.51
CA GLY A 80 -17.08 0.30 2.04
C GLY A 80 -16.61 -1.13 2.40
N ARG A 81 -15.31 -1.32 2.62
CA ARG A 81 -14.68 -2.61 2.93
C ARG A 81 -13.78 -2.50 4.18
N PRO A 82 -14.34 -2.16 5.35
CA PRO A 82 -13.55 -2.14 6.58
C PRO A 82 -12.91 -3.52 6.80
N ALA A 83 -11.71 -3.54 7.36
CA ALA A 83 -11.03 -4.80 7.67
C ALA A 83 -11.67 -5.49 8.89
N SER A 84 -11.68 -6.83 8.91
CA SER A 84 -12.03 -7.61 10.10
C SER A 84 -10.98 -7.45 11.22
N ALA A 85 -9.73 -7.29 10.82
CA ALA A 85 -8.62 -6.87 11.65
C ALA A 85 -7.51 -6.26 10.78
N LEU A 86 -6.84 -5.24 11.32
CA LEU A 86 -5.61 -4.66 10.79
C LEU A 86 -4.45 -5.16 11.64
N ILE A 87 -3.66 -6.09 11.11
CA ILE A 87 -2.46 -6.61 11.77
C ILE A 87 -1.31 -5.65 11.48
N LEU A 88 -0.74 -5.09 12.53
CA LEU A 88 0.30 -4.09 12.44
C LEU A 88 1.68 -4.70 12.66
N GLU A 89 2.50 -4.66 11.60
CA GLU A 89 3.92 -5.00 11.70
C GLU A 89 4.69 -3.78 12.22
N PRO A 90 5.43 -3.92 13.33
CA PRO A 90 6.26 -2.83 13.85
C PRO A 90 7.45 -2.52 12.94
N MET A 91 7.82 -3.45 12.04
CA MET A 91 8.84 -3.34 11.00
C MET A 91 8.58 -4.36 9.90
N GLY A 92 8.99 -4.07 8.66
CA GLY A 92 8.85 -5.02 7.54
C GLY A 92 9.77 -6.23 7.69
N ARG A 93 9.22 -7.43 7.53
CA ARG A 93 9.94 -8.72 7.52
C ARG A 93 9.66 -9.57 6.29
N ASN A 94 9.24 -8.92 5.19
CA ASN A 94 8.86 -9.56 3.94
C ASN A 94 7.54 -10.37 4.06
N THR A 95 7.17 -11.13 3.05
CA THR A 95 5.81 -11.67 2.89
C THR A 95 5.53 -12.94 3.68
N ALA A 96 6.52 -13.78 4.00
CA ALA A 96 6.29 -15.02 4.75
C ALA A 96 5.89 -14.74 6.22
N PRO A 97 6.53 -13.86 6.99
CA PRO A 97 6.05 -13.46 8.30
C PRO A 97 4.68 -12.78 8.25
N ALA A 98 4.42 -11.90 7.28
CA ALA A 98 3.14 -11.22 7.13
C ALA A 98 1.99 -12.22 6.91
N LEU A 99 2.15 -13.19 6.00
CA LEU A 99 1.17 -14.26 5.80
C LEU A 99 1.03 -15.16 7.03
N THR A 100 2.13 -15.42 7.76
CA THR A 100 2.09 -16.23 8.98
C THR A 100 1.28 -15.54 10.08
N LEU A 101 1.45 -14.23 10.27
CA LEU A 101 0.61 -13.45 11.19
C LEU A 101 -0.87 -13.51 10.77
N ALA A 102 -1.15 -13.35 9.47
CA ALA A 102 -2.53 -13.44 8.95
C ALA A 102 -3.15 -14.83 9.18
N ALA A 103 -2.40 -15.91 8.91
CA ALA A 103 -2.88 -17.28 9.11
C ALA A 103 -3.16 -17.60 10.58
N LEU A 104 -2.32 -17.10 11.50
CA LEU A 104 -2.54 -17.23 12.96
C LEU A 104 -3.74 -16.42 13.44
N ALA A 105 -4.07 -15.32 12.77
CA ALA A 105 -5.20 -14.44 13.10
C ALA A 105 -6.50 -14.79 12.33
N ALA A 106 -6.49 -15.77 11.44
CA ALA A 106 -7.61 -16.09 10.55
C ALA A 106 -8.87 -16.64 11.28
N GLY A 107 -8.78 -16.92 12.56
CA GLY A 107 -9.88 -17.35 13.39
C GLY A 107 -10.21 -18.83 13.24
N GLU A 108 -11.38 -19.21 13.74
CA GLU A 108 -11.89 -20.59 13.71
C GLU A 108 -12.42 -20.96 12.32
N GLY A 109 -12.49 -22.26 12.02
CA GLY A 109 -13.11 -22.77 10.79
C GLY A 109 -12.16 -23.02 9.63
N ASP A 110 -10.85 -22.78 9.80
CA ASP A 110 -9.80 -23.05 8.80
C ASP A 110 -10.14 -22.50 7.39
N PRO A 111 -10.33 -21.18 7.26
CA PRO A 111 -10.73 -20.59 6.00
C PRO A 111 -9.68 -20.77 4.91
N VAL A 112 -10.11 -20.71 3.65
CA VAL A 112 -9.22 -20.57 2.50
C VAL A 112 -8.74 -19.13 2.42
N LEU A 113 -7.49 -18.88 2.71
CA LEU A 113 -6.85 -17.56 2.57
C LEU A 113 -6.64 -17.25 1.09
N LEU A 114 -7.16 -16.14 0.59
CA LEU A 114 -6.76 -15.55 -0.67
C LEU A 114 -5.79 -14.40 -0.37
N VAL A 115 -4.52 -14.64 -0.56
CA VAL A 115 -3.43 -13.71 -0.26
C VAL A 115 -3.18 -12.83 -1.47
N MET A 116 -3.36 -11.53 -1.29
CA MET A 116 -3.25 -10.52 -2.35
C MET A 116 -2.28 -9.41 -1.93
N PRO A 117 -1.24 -9.12 -2.72
CA PRO A 117 -0.51 -7.86 -2.58
C PRO A 117 -1.44 -6.66 -2.81
N ALA A 118 -1.31 -5.64 -1.97
CA ALA A 118 -2.15 -4.44 -2.03
C ALA A 118 -1.81 -3.51 -3.20
N ASP A 119 -0.74 -3.78 -3.93
CA ASP A 119 -0.08 -2.83 -4.84
C ASP A 119 -0.07 -3.26 -6.32
N HIS A 120 -0.88 -4.27 -6.67
CA HIS A 120 -1.01 -4.76 -8.04
C HIS A 120 -2.27 -4.23 -8.73
N VAL A 121 -2.17 -3.99 -10.04
CA VAL A 121 -3.29 -3.67 -10.91
C VAL A 121 -3.85 -4.95 -11.54
N VAL A 122 -5.17 -5.01 -11.68
CA VAL A 122 -5.92 -6.01 -12.43
C VAL A 122 -6.98 -5.26 -13.21
N THR A 123 -6.93 -5.31 -14.54
CA THR A 123 -7.85 -4.57 -15.41
C THR A 123 -9.09 -5.37 -15.79
N ASP A 124 -9.00 -6.71 -15.85
CA ASP A 124 -10.15 -7.60 -16.08
C ASP A 124 -10.52 -8.34 -14.78
N ARG A 125 -11.50 -7.76 -14.05
CA ARG A 125 -12.00 -8.32 -12.80
C ARG A 125 -12.76 -9.65 -13.01
N ALA A 126 -13.44 -9.84 -14.14
CA ALA A 126 -14.20 -11.05 -14.40
C ALA A 126 -13.27 -12.25 -14.61
N ALA A 127 -12.24 -12.08 -15.45
CA ALA A 127 -11.21 -13.10 -15.66
C ALA A 127 -10.44 -13.42 -14.35
N PHE A 128 -10.17 -12.39 -13.52
CA PHE A 128 -9.59 -12.58 -12.19
C PHE A 128 -10.49 -13.46 -11.32
N GLN A 129 -11.78 -13.13 -11.20
CA GLN A 129 -12.72 -13.90 -10.36
C GLN A 129 -12.91 -15.33 -10.82
N GLN A 130 -12.87 -15.61 -12.13
CA GLN A 130 -12.91 -16.97 -12.67
C GLN A 130 -11.68 -17.78 -12.25
N ALA A 131 -10.49 -17.17 -12.32
CA ALA A 131 -9.27 -17.85 -11.87
C ALA A 131 -9.31 -18.12 -10.35
N ILE A 132 -9.82 -17.19 -9.55
CA ILE A 132 -9.98 -17.37 -8.10
C ILE A 132 -10.95 -18.52 -7.79
N ASP A 133 -12.07 -18.66 -8.51
CA ASP A 133 -12.99 -19.78 -8.31
C ASP A 133 -12.33 -21.14 -8.58
N ALA A 134 -11.56 -21.24 -9.67
CA ALA A 134 -10.80 -22.44 -9.98
C ALA A 134 -9.77 -22.78 -8.89
N GLY A 135 -9.05 -21.78 -8.39
CA GLY A 135 -8.08 -21.96 -7.30
C GLY A 135 -8.72 -22.32 -5.95
N ALA A 136 -9.90 -21.77 -5.67
CA ALA A 136 -10.60 -21.98 -4.41
C ALA A 136 -10.97 -23.44 -4.13
N GLN A 137 -11.35 -24.16 -5.17
CA GLN A 137 -11.73 -25.57 -5.06
C GLN A 137 -10.49 -26.44 -4.71
N LEU A 138 -9.35 -26.19 -5.35
CA LEU A 138 -8.09 -26.88 -5.04
C LEU A 138 -7.57 -26.54 -3.64
N ALA A 139 -7.62 -25.28 -3.27
CA ALA A 139 -7.19 -24.83 -1.95
C ALA A 139 -8.09 -25.40 -0.83
N ARG A 140 -9.41 -25.48 -1.05
CA ARG A 140 -10.33 -26.15 -0.13
C ARG A 140 -9.95 -27.61 0.11
N ASP A 141 -9.45 -28.28 -0.91
CA ASP A 141 -9.05 -29.70 -0.83
C ASP A 141 -7.61 -29.89 -0.27
N GLY A 142 -6.95 -28.81 0.15
CA GLY A 142 -5.69 -28.83 0.90
C GLY A 142 -4.43 -28.53 0.05
N ALA A 143 -4.60 -28.05 -1.17
CA ALA A 143 -3.47 -27.62 -1.99
C ALA A 143 -3.02 -26.17 -1.66
N VAL A 144 -1.77 -25.86 -1.99
CA VAL A 144 -1.28 -24.50 -2.16
C VAL A 144 -1.41 -24.13 -3.63
N VAL A 145 -2.11 -23.05 -3.92
CA VAL A 145 -2.38 -22.56 -5.28
C VAL A 145 -1.76 -21.17 -5.45
N THR A 146 -1.09 -20.98 -6.58
CA THR A 146 -0.70 -19.63 -7.05
C THR A 146 -1.32 -19.35 -8.41
N PHE A 147 -1.23 -18.11 -8.88
CA PHE A 147 -1.82 -17.68 -10.15
C PHE A 147 -0.71 -17.21 -11.07
N GLY A 148 -0.65 -17.80 -12.25
CA GLY A 148 0.43 -17.59 -13.20
C GLY A 148 0.01 -16.75 -14.38
N ILE A 149 0.83 -15.77 -14.74
CA ILE A 149 0.63 -14.88 -15.89
C ILE A 149 1.47 -15.37 -17.05
N VAL A 150 0.92 -15.39 -18.26
CA VAL A 150 1.67 -15.75 -19.46
C VAL A 150 2.73 -14.69 -19.74
N PRO A 151 4.03 -15.08 -19.80
CA PRO A 151 5.11 -14.13 -20.03
C PRO A 151 5.07 -13.59 -21.46
N ASP A 152 5.23 -12.29 -21.64
CA ASP A 152 5.37 -11.62 -22.94
C ASP A 152 6.79 -11.10 -23.21
N ARG A 153 7.67 -11.15 -22.20
CA ARG A 153 9.07 -10.68 -22.24
C ARG A 153 9.92 -11.36 -21.17
N PRO A 154 11.26 -11.33 -21.28
CA PRO A 154 12.15 -11.83 -20.24
C PRO A 154 12.28 -10.81 -19.08
N GLU A 155 11.42 -10.93 -18.07
CA GLU A 155 11.42 -10.06 -16.89
C GLU A 155 12.25 -10.70 -15.75
N THR A 156 13.28 -9.99 -15.29
CA THR A 156 14.18 -10.49 -14.23
C THR A 156 13.71 -10.15 -12.82
N GLY A 157 12.70 -9.30 -12.70
CA GLY A 157 12.09 -8.88 -11.44
C GLY A 157 11.04 -9.84 -10.90
N TYR A 158 10.62 -10.84 -11.71
CA TYR A 158 9.53 -11.76 -11.36
C TYR A 158 10.02 -13.18 -11.09
N GLY A 159 9.22 -13.93 -10.33
CA GLY A 159 9.33 -15.37 -10.23
C GLY A 159 8.75 -16.06 -11.45
N TYR A 160 9.30 -17.23 -11.80
CA TYR A 160 8.87 -18.08 -12.90
C TYR A 160 8.42 -19.43 -12.38
N ILE A 161 7.29 -19.92 -12.89
CA ILE A 161 6.66 -21.18 -12.50
C ILE A 161 6.66 -22.10 -13.70
N GLN A 162 7.45 -23.17 -13.66
CA GLN A 162 7.37 -24.24 -14.66
C GLN A 162 6.11 -25.05 -14.43
N THR A 163 5.28 -25.16 -15.46
CA THR A 163 4.03 -25.91 -15.41
C THR A 163 4.26 -27.39 -15.68
N GLY A 164 3.69 -28.24 -14.84
CA GLY A 164 3.64 -29.70 -15.01
C GLY A 164 2.34 -30.17 -15.65
N GLU A 165 1.88 -31.35 -15.23
CA GLU A 165 0.64 -31.96 -15.70
C GLU A 165 -0.60 -31.11 -15.38
N GLY A 166 -1.56 -31.14 -16.30
CA GLY A 166 -2.87 -30.53 -16.12
C GLY A 166 -3.67 -31.25 -15.02
N THR A 167 -4.39 -30.47 -14.24
CA THR A 167 -5.25 -30.96 -13.15
C THR A 167 -6.68 -30.45 -13.32
N ALA A 168 -7.54 -30.67 -12.32
CA ALA A 168 -8.91 -30.19 -12.34
C ALA A 168 -8.97 -28.64 -12.47
N HIS A 169 -10.09 -28.14 -12.96
CA HIS A 169 -10.43 -26.70 -13.06
C HIS A 169 -9.44 -25.88 -13.91
N GLY A 170 -8.72 -26.48 -14.88
CA GLY A 170 -7.77 -25.79 -15.74
C GLY A 170 -6.45 -25.44 -15.06
N ALA A 171 -6.23 -25.88 -13.84
CA ALA A 171 -4.96 -25.72 -13.13
C ALA A 171 -3.91 -26.73 -13.61
N ARG A 172 -2.65 -26.46 -13.26
CA ARG A 172 -1.51 -27.34 -13.53
C ARG A 172 -0.70 -27.56 -12.26
N ARG A 173 -0.06 -28.72 -12.11
CA ARG A 173 0.94 -28.91 -11.05
C ARG A 173 2.11 -27.98 -11.27
N ILE A 174 2.71 -27.48 -10.20
CA ILE A 174 3.97 -26.76 -10.27
C ILE A 174 5.09 -27.79 -10.32
N ALA A 175 5.82 -27.83 -11.45
CA ALA A 175 7.00 -28.67 -11.59
C ALA A 175 8.23 -28.04 -10.92
N ARG A 176 8.38 -26.74 -11.06
CA ARG A 176 9.48 -25.96 -10.51
C ARG A 176 9.06 -24.49 -10.28
N PHE A 177 9.57 -23.89 -9.23
CA PHE A 177 9.46 -22.47 -8.96
C PHE A 177 10.86 -21.85 -8.89
N VAL A 178 11.08 -20.71 -9.58
CA VAL A 178 12.38 -20.01 -9.63
C VAL A 178 12.14 -18.52 -9.45
N GLU A 179 12.66 -17.96 -8.39
CA GLU A 179 12.52 -16.52 -8.10
C GLU A 179 13.64 -15.73 -8.76
N LYS A 180 13.28 -14.70 -9.52
CA LYS A 180 14.18 -13.69 -10.12
C LYS A 180 15.41 -14.27 -10.85
N PRO A 181 15.21 -15.02 -11.95
CA PRO A 181 16.32 -15.55 -12.73
C PRO A 181 17.10 -14.43 -13.42
N ASP A 182 18.31 -14.74 -13.87
CA ASP A 182 19.06 -13.85 -14.75
C ASP A 182 18.39 -13.70 -16.14
N LEU A 183 18.80 -12.69 -16.90
CA LEU A 183 18.17 -12.34 -18.18
C LEU A 183 18.24 -13.47 -19.22
N GLU A 184 19.36 -14.21 -19.30
CA GLU A 184 19.53 -15.33 -20.22
C GLU A 184 18.57 -16.47 -19.86
N THR A 185 18.47 -16.78 -18.57
CA THR A 185 17.56 -17.81 -18.04
C THR A 185 16.10 -17.40 -18.26
N ALA A 186 15.75 -16.15 -17.97
CA ALA A 186 14.41 -15.60 -18.23
C ALA A 186 14.04 -15.70 -19.72
N GLY A 187 14.97 -15.38 -20.63
CA GLY A 187 14.79 -15.51 -22.08
C GLY A 187 14.51 -16.95 -22.51
N ARG A 188 15.23 -17.91 -21.96
CA ARG A 188 14.98 -19.36 -22.22
C ARG A 188 13.59 -19.77 -21.71
N TYR A 189 13.17 -19.30 -20.53
CA TYR A 189 11.86 -19.64 -19.97
C TYR A 189 10.71 -19.11 -20.82
N VAL A 190 10.79 -17.86 -21.29
CA VAL A 190 9.79 -17.28 -22.19
C VAL A 190 9.73 -18.04 -23.51
N SER A 191 10.90 -18.35 -24.12
CA SER A 191 10.97 -19.04 -25.41
C SER A 191 10.46 -20.48 -25.35
N SER A 192 10.54 -21.16 -24.21
CA SER A 192 10.05 -22.53 -24.05
C SER A 192 8.52 -22.65 -24.07
N GLY A 193 7.80 -21.58 -23.64
CA GLY A 193 6.35 -21.60 -23.45
C GLY A 193 5.87 -22.47 -22.29
N GLU A 194 6.78 -23.01 -21.47
CA GLU A 194 6.45 -23.89 -20.33
C GLU A 194 6.32 -23.14 -19.00
N TYR A 195 6.67 -21.86 -18.98
CA TYR A 195 6.72 -21.06 -17.75
C TYR A 195 5.66 -19.99 -17.73
N LEU A 196 5.16 -19.71 -16.53
CA LEU A 196 4.31 -18.58 -16.22
C LEU A 196 5.04 -17.65 -15.24
N TRP A 197 4.78 -16.35 -15.27
CA TRP A 197 5.21 -15.44 -14.20
C TRP A 197 4.40 -15.70 -12.95
N ASN A 198 5.04 -15.67 -11.78
CA ASN A 198 4.36 -15.66 -10.51
C ASN A 198 3.71 -14.27 -10.28
N SER A 199 2.41 -14.25 -10.11
CA SER A 199 1.67 -13.01 -9.83
C SER A 199 1.79 -12.52 -8.38
N GLY A 200 2.38 -13.31 -7.48
CA GLY A 200 2.41 -13.02 -6.04
C GLY A 200 1.04 -13.20 -5.34
N LEU A 201 0.06 -13.74 -6.04
CA LEU A 201 -1.23 -14.15 -5.47
C LEU A 201 -1.14 -15.62 -5.03
N PHE A 202 -1.60 -15.90 -3.82
CA PHE A 202 -1.61 -17.28 -3.30
C PHE A 202 -2.97 -17.62 -2.69
N MET A 203 -3.31 -18.90 -2.72
CA MET A 203 -4.55 -19.40 -2.14
C MET A 203 -4.33 -20.74 -1.47
N MET A 204 -4.69 -20.86 -0.19
CA MET A 204 -4.56 -22.09 0.61
C MET A 204 -5.33 -21.96 1.92
N LYS A 205 -5.64 -23.08 2.57
CA LYS A 205 -6.14 -23.06 3.95
C LYS A 205 -5.12 -22.48 4.91
N ALA A 206 -5.60 -21.81 5.97
CA ALA A 206 -4.74 -21.30 7.03
C ALA A 206 -3.87 -22.43 7.65
N SER A 207 -4.47 -23.59 7.94
CA SER A 207 -3.75 -24.77 8.47
C SER A 207 -2.67 -25.29 7.52
N VAL A 208 -2.93 -25.26 6.19
CA VAL A 208 -1.96 -25.70 5.17
C VAL A 208 -0.74 -24.79 5.16
N TRP A 209 -0.96 -23.45 5.21
CA TRP A 209 0.15 -22.52 5.34
C TRP A 209 0.96 -22.74 6.62
N LEU A 210 0.27 -22.88 7.77
CA LEU A 210 0.94 -23.09 9.06
C LEU A 210 1.76 -24.39 9.07
N LYS A 211 1.25 -25.48 8.45
CA LYS A 211 2.00 -26.73 8.27
C LYS A 211 3.22 -26.54 7.36
N ALA A 212 3.10 -25.80 6.26
CA ALA A 212 4.20 -25.55 5.35
C ALA A 212 5.31 -24.71 6.00
N ILE A 213 4.95 -23.60 6.65
CA ILE A 213 5.93 -22.71 7.30
C ILE A 213 6.61 -23.40 8.51
N GLU A 214 5.88 -24.25 9.25
CA GLU A 214 6.47 -25.05 10.32
C GLU A 214 7.54 -26.01 9.81
N ARG A 215 7.32 -26.62 8.64
CA ARG A 215 8.26 -27.55 8.01
C ARG A 215 9.52 -26.85 7.51
N TYR A 216 9.37 -25.72 6.81
CA TYR A 216 10.49 -25.09 6.11
C TYR A 216 11.15 -23.94 6.88
N ARG A 217 10.40 -23.24 7.73
CA ARG A 217 10.85 -22.08 8.51
C ARG A 217 10.17 -22.04 9.90
N PRO A 218 10.45 -23.05 10.74
CA PRO A 218 9.89 -23.10 12.10
C PRO A 218 10.29 -21.89 12.95
N ASP A 219 11.42 -21.26 12.65
CA ASP A 219 11.92 -20.03 13.27
C ASP A 219 10.94 -18.85 13.02
N ILE A 220 10.44 -18.68 11.80
CA ILE A 220 9.43 -17.66 11.46
C ILE A 220 8.11 -17.94 12.21
N LEU A 221 7.65 -19.19 12.19
CA LEU A 221 6.40 -19.55 12.86
C LEU A 221 6.47 -19.28 14.36
N ALA A 222 7.56 -19.67 15.02
CA ALA A 222 7.76 -19.44 16.44
C ALA A 222 7.78 -17.95 16.79
N ALA A 223 8.50 -17.13 16.00
CA ALA A 223 8.55 -15.68 16.21
C ALA A 223 7.18 -15.03 16.03
N CYS A 224 6.42 -15.41 14.98
CA CYS A 224 5.07 -14.88 14.74
C CYS A 224 4.07 -15.29 15.83
N ARG A 225 4.13 -16.55 16.32
CA ARG A 225 3.30 -16.99 17.46
C ARG A 225 3.58 -16.15 18.71
N ASN A 226 4.84 -15.92 19.02
CA ASN A 226 5.25 -15.10 20.16
C ASN A 226 4.81 -13.64 19.98
N ALA A 227 4.93 -13.09 18.76
CA ALA A 227 4.54 -11.71 18.47
C ALA A 227 3.03 -11.49 18.63
N ILE A 228 2.20 -12.47 18.26
CA ILE A 228 0.74 -12.39 18.46
C ILE A 228 0.38 -12.62 19.93
N ALA A 229 0.98 -13.60 20.59
CA ALA A 229 0.66 -13.97 21.98
C ALA A 229 0.98 -12.83 22.98
N ASN A 230 2.06 -12.09 22.74
CA ASN A 230 2.48 -10.94 23.55
C ASN A 230 2.00 -9.59 22.99
N GLY A 231 1.31 -9.61 21.88
CA GLY A 231 0.78 -8.40 21.22
C GLY A 231 -0.42 -7.80 21.94
N ALA A 232 -0.88 -6.67 21.44
CA ALA A 232 -2.03 -5.97 21.98
C ALA A 232 -3.14 -5.81 20.92
N ARG A 233 -4.39 -5.82 21.37
CA ARG A 233 -5.54 -5.49 20.52
C ARG A 233 -6.12 -4.16 20.97
N ASP A 234 -6.26 -3.24 20.01
CA ASP A 234 -6.79 -1.89 20.22
C ASP A 234 -7.80 -1.61 19.10
N ALA A 235 -9.08 -1.69 19.43
CA ALA A 235 -10.20 -1.61 18.49
C ALA A 235 -10.00 -2.53 17.27
N ASP A 236 -9.83 -1.96 16.07
CA ASP A 236 -9.62 -2.67 14.80
C ASP A 236 -8.17 -3.12 14.61
N PHE A 237 -7.25 -2.68 15.47
CA PHE A 237 -5.81 -2.92 15.33
C PHE A 237 -5.36 -4.12 16.18
N MET A 238 -4.61 -5.02 15.53
CA MET A 238 -3.89 -6.11 16.19
C MET A 238 -2.38 -5.81 16.07
N ARG A 239 -1.77 -5.37 17.17
CA ARG A 239 -0.35 -5.01 17.21
C ARG A 239 0.48 -6.23 17.53
N ALA A 240 1.35 -6.63 16.63
CA ALA A 240 2.38 -7.62 16.94
C ALA A 240 3.39 -7.05 17.95
N ASP A 241 3.79 -7.85 18.95
CA ASP A 241 4.81 -7.42 19.91
C ASP A 241 6.12 -7.08 19.19
N LYS A 242 6.62 -5.87 19.44
CA LYS A 242 7.78 -5.32 18.74
C LYS A 242 9.06 -6.12 18.97
N ALA A 243 9.30 -6.57 20.20
CA ALA A 243 10.53 -7.30 20.56
C ALA A 243 10.52 -8.72 19.97
N ALA A 244 9.41 -9.43 20.09
CA ALA A 244 9.24 -10.75 19.51
C ALA A 244 9.32 -10.72 17.97
N PHE A 245 8.69 -9.74 17.32
CA PHE A 245 8.71 -9.61 15.87
C PHE A 245 10.06 -9.12 15.32
N ALA A 246 10.81 -8.33 16.09
CA ALA A 246 12.17 -7.93 15.72
C ALA A 246 13.12 -9.13 15.58
N ALA A 247 12.91 -10.20 16.35
CA ALA A 247 13.67 -11.45 16.25
C ALA A 247 13.25 -12.33 15.06
N CYS A 248 12.13 -12.02 14.39
CA CYS A 248 11.64 -12.79 13.24
C CYS A 248 12.57 -12.59 12.04
N PRO A 249 13.06 -13.66 11.40
CA PRO A 249 13.83 -13.56 10.17
C PRO A 249 12.98 -12.97 9.04
N SER A 250 13.61 -12.21 8.14
CA SER A 250 12.97 -11.67 6.95
C SER A 250 13.07 -12.66 5.80
N ASP A 251 11.92 -13.13 5.27
CA ASP A 251 11.89 -14.04 4.13
C ASP A 251 10.59 -13.87 3.33
N SER A 252 10.61 -14.18 2.03
CA SER A 252 9.41 -14.16 1.20
C SER A 252 8.68 -15.51 1.22
N ILE A 253 7.39 -15.51 0.87
CA ILE A 253 6.60 -16.72 0.63
C ILE A 253 7.32 -17.61 -0.39
N ASP A 254 7.89 -17.00 -1.42
CA ASP A 254 8.54 -17.66 -2.55
C ASP A 254 9.76 -18.47 -2.09
N TYR A 255 10.73 -17.84 -1.43
CA TYR A 255 11.94 -18.51 -0.93
C TYR A 255 11.69 -19.40 0.29
N ALA A 256 10.80 -18.98 1.19
CA ALA A 256 10.51 -19.73 2.39
C ALA A 256 9.85 -21.09 2.09
N VAL A 257 8.90 -21.11 1.15
CA VAL A 257 8.02 -22.26 0.90
C VAL A 257 7.96 -22.66 -0.58
N MET A 258 7.66 -21.72 -1.51
CA MET A 258 7.27 -22.09 -2.88
C MET A 258 8.38 -22.72 -3.70
N GLU A 259 9.63 -22.36 -3.52
CA GLU A 259 10.76 -22.99 -4.20
C GLU A 259 11.02 -24.44 -3.72
N LYS A 260 10.63 -24.76 -2.49
CA LYS A 260 10.91 -26.06 -1.83
C LYS A 260 9.74 -27.04 -2.01
N LEU A 261 8.52 -26.54 -1.90
CA LEU A 261 7.31 -27.34 -1.83
C LEU A 261 7.11 -28.29 -3.03
N PRO A 262 7.32 -27.89 -4.32
CA PRO A 262 7.08 -28.76 -5.47
C PRO A 262 7.98 -30.01 -5.50
N SER A 263 9.16 -29.95 -4.90
CA SER A 263 10.14 -31.06 -4.85
C SER A 263 10.02 -31.94 -3.62
N ASP A 264 9.17 -31.58 -2.63
CA ASP A 264 9.06 -32.26 -1.35
C ASP A 264 7.76 -33.05 -1.19
N ALA A 265 7.70 -34.23 -1.80
CA ALA A 265 6.54 -35.10 -1.69
C ALA A 265 6.21 -35.49 -0.23
N ALA A 266 7.21 -35.51 0.68
CA ALA A 266 6.98 -35.82 2.08
C ALA A 266 6.25 -34.73 2.86
N ALA A 267 6.10 -33.52 2.30
CA ALA A 267 5.25 -32.47 2.86
C ALA A 267 3.77 -32.87 2.87
N GLY A 268 3.35 -33.72 1.92
CA GLY A 268 1.94 -34.10 1.75
C GLY A 268 1.05 -32.90 1.45
N ILE A 269 1.56 -31.94 0.72
CA ILE A 269 0.88 -30.71 0.26
C ILE A 269 1.13 -30.59 -1.23
N GLU A 270 0.08 -30.54 -2.03
CA GLU A 270 0.21 -30.33 -3.48
C GLU A 270 0.33 -28.84 -3.80
N ALA A 271 1.15 -28.51 -4.80
CA ALA A 271 1.33 -27.14 -5.30
C ALA A 271 0.79 -27.05 -6.74
N HIS A 272 -0.14 -26.11 -6.96
CA HIS A 272 -0.77 -25.87 -8.24
C HIS A 272 -0.64 -24.43 -8.70
N VAL A 273 -0.63 -24.23 -10.01
CA VAL A 273 -0.73 -22.92 -10.64
C VAL A 273 -1.99 -22.87 -11.51
N VAL A 274 -2.79 -21.83 -11.35
CA VAL A 274 -3.91 -21.50 -12.23
C VAL A 274 -3.43 -20.43 -13.21
N PRO A 275 -3.38 -20.74 -14.53
CA PRO A 275 -3.08 -19.73 -15.54
C PRO A 275 -4.15 -18.62 -15.52
N MET A 276 -3.73 -17.37 -15.54
CA MET A 276 -4.62 -16.21 -15.41
C MET A 276 -4.26 -15.13 -16.44
N SER A 277 -5.27 -14.66 -17.18
CA SER A 277 -5.15 -13.56 -18.13
C SER A 277 -6.17 -12.49 -17.76
N CYS A 278 -5.80 -11.60 -16.85
CA CYS A 278 -6.69 -10.59 -16.27
C CYS A 278 -6.13 -9.15 -16.35
N GLY A 279 -5.16 -8.93 -17.27
CA GLY A 279 -4.49 -7.62 -17.33
C GLY A 279 -3.75 -7.28 -16.05
N TRP A 280 -3.04 -8.28 -15.49
CA TRP A 280 -2.25 -8.11 -14.27
C TRP A 280 -0.97 -7.33 -14.52
N SER A 281 -0.64 -6.45 -13.59
CA SER A 281 0.66 -5.78 -13.50
C SER A 281 1.03 -5.51 -12.06
N ASP A 282 2.30 -5.70 -11.72
CA ASP A 282 2.83 -5.27 -10.41
C ASP A 282 3.09 -3.76 -10.33
N VAL A 283 2.97 -3.03 -11.44
CA VAL A 283 3.26 -1.57 -11.57
C VAL A 283 4.57 -1.21 -10.85
N GLY A 284 5.63 -1.96 -11.15
CA GLY A 284 6.91 -1.84 -10.45
C GLY A 284 7.66 -0.54 -10.73
N ALA A 285 7.40 0.11 -11.86
CA ALA A 285 7.96 1.40 -12.27
C ALA A 285 7.00 2.13 -13.24
N TRP A 286 7.37 3.31 -13.69
CA TRP A 286 6.53 4.18 -14.51
C TRP A 286 6.19 3.63 -15.89
N ASP A 287 7.11 2.86 -16.50
CA ASP A 287 6.87 2.16 -17.76
C ASP A 287 5.75 1.11 -17.64
N ALA A 288 5.71 0.37 -16.53
CA ALA A 288 4.63 -0.58 -16.25
C ALA A 288 3.28 0.12 -16.05
N LEU A 289 3.26 1.31 -15.42
CA LEU A 289 2.03 2.11 -15.33
C LEU A 289 1.56 2.56 -16.71
N TRP A 290 2.48 3.05 -17.57
CA TRP A 290 2.15 3.40 -18.95
C TRP A 290 1.56 2.21 -19.72
N GLN A 291 2.06 0.98 -19.50
CA GLN A 291 1.56 -0.22 -20.19
C GLN A 291 0.07 -0.47 -19.89
N VAL A 292 -0.37 -0.30 -18.64
CA VAL A 292 -1.76 -0.59 -18.21
C VAL A 292 -2.70 0.61 -18.30
N ALA A 293 -2.20 1.82 -18.54
CA ALA A 293 -3.01 3.02 -18.67
C ALA A 293 -3.69 3.09 -20.04
N ASP A 294 -4.85 3.75 -20.10
CA ASP A 294 -5.51 4.10 -21.34
C ASP A 294 -4.66 5.10 -22.14
N LYS A 295 -4.60 4.94 -23.46
CA LYS A 295 -3.75 5.72 -24.35
C LYS A 295 -4.55 6.44 -25.42
N ASP A 296 -4.12 7.64 -25.77
CA ASP A 296 -4.59 8.34 -26.96
C ASP A 296 -4.10 7.69 -28.27
N ALA A 297 -4.49 8.23 -29.43
CA ALA A 297 -4.09 7.72 -30.73
C ALA A 297 -2.57 7.80 -31.02
N ALA A 298 -1.85 8.67 -30.29
CA ALA A 298 -0.39 8.79 -30.38
C ALA A 298 0.33 7.92 -29.35
N GLY A 299 -0.39 7.09 -28.56
CA GLY A 299 0.18 6.21 -27.55
C GLY A 299 0.53 6.91 -26.23
N ASN A 300 0.04 8.12 -25.99
CA ASN A 300 0.27 8.82 -24.74
C ASN A 300 -0.79 8.46 -23.70
N ALA A 301 -0.37 8.36 -22.44
CA ALA A 301 -1.24 8.24 -21.28
C ALA A 301 -1.13 9.52 -20.44
N THR A 302 -2.26 10.17 -20.14
CA THR A 302 -2.27 11.44 -19.41
C THR A 302 -3.24 11.42 -18.24
N ARG A 303 -2.90 12.18 -17.18
CA ARG A 303 -3.80 12.45 -16.07
C ARG A 303 -3.59 13.88 -15.55
N GLY A 304 -4.68 14.57 -15.19
CA GLY A 304 -4.65 15.96 -14.72
C GLY A 304 -4.67 16.98 -15.86
N ASP A 305 -4.19 18.20 -15.58
CA ASP A 305 -4.16 19.30 -16.55
C ASP A 305 -2.93 19.19 -17.45
N VAL A 306 -3.09 18.50 -18.60
CA VAL A 306 -1.99 18.16 -19.51
C VAL A 306 -2.30 18.64 -20.92
N MET A 307 -1.35 19.32 -21.57
CA MET A 307 -1.37 19.68 -22.98
C MET A 307 -0.22 19.03 -23.74
N LEU A 308 -0.53 18.33 -24.84
CA LEU A 308 0.47 17.66 -25.68
C LEU A 308 0.44 18.24 -27.09
N HIS A 309 1.62 18.50 -27.64
CA HIS A 309 1.81 18.88 -29.05
C HIS A 309 3.01 18.09 -29.62
N GLU A 310 2.80 17.37 -30.72
CA GLU A 310 3.82 16.51 -31.34
C GLU A 310 4.55 15.59 -30.35
N THR A 311 3.79 14.98 -29.40
CA THR A 311 4.28 14.11 -28.33
C THR A 311 3.72 12.71 -28.54
N ARG A 312 4.54 11.66 -28.37
CA ARG A 312 4.16 10.27 -28.63
C ARG A 312 4.70 9.31 -27.55
N GLY A 313 3.95 8.23 -27.33
CA GLY A 313 4.38 7.11 -26.50
C GLY A 313 4.70 7.47 -25.04
N SER A 314 4.22 8.59 -24.54
CA SER A 314 4.65 9.21 -23.29
C SER A 314 3.62 9.02 -22.16
N LEU A 315 4.09 9.07 -20.91
CA LEU A 315 3.25 9.12 -19.70
C LEU A 315 3.41 10.50 -19.07
N VAL A 316 2.32 11.27 -18.94
CA VAL A 316 2.35 12.61 -18.34
C VAL A 316 1.29 12.72 -17.26
N LEU A 317 1.71 12.88 -16.01
CA LEU A 317 0.83 13.02 -14.85
C LEU A 317 1.04 14.41 -14.23
N ALA A 318 -0.05 15.16 -14.06
CA ALA A 318 -0.08 16.46 -13.42
C ALA A 318 -1.03 16.41 -12.22
N ASP A 319 -0.46 16.55 -11.01
CA ASP A 319 -1.23 16.49 -9.76
C ASP A 319 -1.70 17.88 -9.28
N GLY A 320 -1.00 18.95 -9.69
CA GLY A 320 -1.33 20.29 -9.23
C GLY A 320 -1.14 21.41 -10.26
N ARG A 321 -0.15 21.32 -11.13
CA ARG A 321 0.15 22.34 -12.13
C ARG A 321 -0.16 21.82 -13.53
N MET A 322 -0.52 22.73 -14.43
CA MET A 322 -0.63 22.41 -15.86
C MET A 322 0.76 21.99 -16.40
N VAL A 323 0.82 20.87 -17.11
CA VAL A 323 2.02 20.35 -17.77
C VAL A 323 1.83 20.37 -19.27
N ALA A 324 2.70 21.08 -19.98
CA ALA A 324 2.73 21.10 -21.43
C ALA A 324 3.96 20.36 -21.96
N CYS A 325 3.78 19.44 -22.92
CA CYS A 325 4.87 18.72 -23.58
C CYS A 325 4.80 19.00 -25.09
N ILE A 326 5.94 19.35 -25.70
CA ILE A 326 6.06 19.68 -27.12
C ILE A 326 7.23 18.94 -27.73
N GLY A 327 6.98 18.16 -28.79
CA GLY A 327 8.04 17.55 -29.61
C GLY A 327 8.88 16.51 -28.85
N VAL A 328 8.29 15.78 -27.91
CA VAL A 328 8.98 14.76 -27.10
C VAL A 328 8.33 13.39 -27.26
N ASP A 329 9.15 12.37 -27.33
CA ASP A 329 8.71 10.97 -27.47
C ASP A 329 9.27 10.11 -26.33
N ASP A 330 8.50 9.07 -25.95
CA ASP A 330 8.92 8.04 -24.97
C ASP A 330 9.43 8.61 -23.63
N VAL A 331 8.79 9.66 -23.15
CA VAL A 331 9.12 10.27 -21.85
C VAL A 331 8.08 9.95 -20.79
N VAL A 332 8.52 9.99 -19.56
CA VAL A 332 7.70 10.01 -18.35
C VAL A 332 7.86 11.37 -17.68
N VAL A 333 6.77 12.09 -17.53
CA VAL A 333 6.71 13.35 -16.78
C VAL A 333 5.71 13.18 -15.64
N VAL A 334 6.15 13.37 -14.42
CA VAL A 334 5.30 13.28 -13.24
C VAL A 334 5.50 14.53 -12.40
N GLU A 335 4.47 15.35 -12.32
CA GLU A 335 4.42 16.56 -11.51
C GLU A 335 3.64 16.30 -10.23
N THR A 336 4.20 16.73 -9.12
CA THR A 336 3.56 16.82 -7.80
C THR A 336 3.77 18.23 -7.24
N PRO A 337 3.01 18.68 -6.22
CA PRO A 337 3.17 20.02 -5.67
C PRO A 337 4.58 20.39 -5.22
N ASP A 338 5.44 19.41 -4.93
CA ASP A 338 6.79 19.58 -4.36
C ASP A 338 7.93 19.03 -5.22
N ALA A 339 7.62 18.29 -6.31
CA ALA A 339 8.65 17.71 -7.16
C ALA A 339 8.17 17.47 -8.59
N VAL A 340 9.11 17.48 -9.54
CA VAL A 340 8.86 17.08 -10.94
C VAL A 340 9.90 16.03 -11.33
N LEU A 341 9.44 14.90 -11.84
CA LEU A 341 10.26 13.89 -12.49
C LEU A 341 10.12 14.03 -14.00
N VAL A 342 11.25 14.08 -14.71
CA VAL A 342 11.31 13.88 -16.16
C VAL A 342 12.31 12.77 -16.43
N ALA A 343 11.89 11.70 -17.07
CA ALA A 343 12.72 10.54 -17.36
C ALA A 343 12.42 9.99 -18.77
N SER A 344 13.41 9.39 -19.42
CA SER A 344 13.14 8.50 -20.54
C SER A 344 12.40 7.26 -20.03
N LYS A 345 11.42 6.78 -20.77
CA LYS A 345 10.65 5.58 -20.42
C LYS A 345 11.54 4.33 -20.26
N ALA A 346 12.65 4.26 -21.01
CA ALA A 346 13.65 3.18 -20.91
C ALA A 346 14.46 3.19 -19.61
N HIS A 347 14.48 4.30 -18.86
CA HIS A 347 15.29 4.50 -17.66
C HIS A 347 14.49 4.63 -16.36
N THR A 348 13.21 4.29 -16.37
CA THR A 348 12.31 4.45 -15.21
C THR A 348 12.74 3.62 -14.00
N GLN A 349 13.42 2.50 -14.19
CA GLN A 349 13.97 1.68 -13.11
C GLN A 349 15.09 2.38 -12.33
N GLU A 350 15.72 3.41 -12.91
CA GLU A 350 16.79 4.17 -12.28
C GLU A 350 16.32 5.29 -11.33
N VAL A 351 15.01 5.53 -11.26
CA VAL A 351 14.41 6.51 -10.31
C VAL A 351 14.88 6.25 -8.88
N LYS A 352 15.10 4.97 -8.50
CA LYS A 352 15.68 4.59 -7.21
C LYS A 352 17.03 5.28 -6.90
N GLN A 353 17.83 5.62 -7.91
CA GLN A 353 19.11 6.29 -7.72
C GLN A 353 18.91 7.76 -7.30
N ILE A 354 17.91 8.43 -7.91
CA ILE A 354 17.54 9.79 -7.52
C ILE A 354 17.03 9.80 -6.07
N VAL A 355 16.14 8.87 -5.72
CA VAL A 355 15.65 8.72 -4.34
C VAL A 355 16.81 8.49 -3.36
N GLY A 356 17.78 7.65 -3.73
CA GLY A 356 18.99 7.43 -2.91
C GLY A 356 19.80 8.72 -2.68
N ARG A 357 19.99 9.54 -3.71
CA ARG A 357 20.67 10.85 -3.60
C ARG A 357 19.89 11.84 -2.75
N LEU A 358 18.58 11.92 -2.91
CA LEU A 358 17.74 12.77 -2.09
C LEU A 358 17.80 12.37 -0.61
N LYS A 359 17.82 11.06 -0.32
CA LYS A 359 17.97 10.52 1.04
C LYS A 359 19.33 10.90 1.65
N GLN A 360 20.41 10.76 0.90
CA GLN A 360 21.75 11.18 1.32
C GLN A 360 21.84 12.69 1.58
N ALA A 361 21.09 13.49 0.82
CA ALA A 361 21.01 14.95 0.99
C ALA A 361 20.04 15.39 2.10
N GLY A 362 19.38 14.44 2.81
CA GLY A 362 18.43 14.75 3.87
C GLY A 362 17.15 15.47 3.39
N ARG A 363 16.77 15.29 2.11
CA ARG A 363 15.61 15.95 1.50
C ARG A 363 14.31 15.29 1.96
N SER A 364 13.35 16.12 2.41
CA SER A 364 12.03 15.68 2.90
C SER A 364 11.17 15.03 1.83
N GLU A 365 11.40 15.31 0.55
CA GLU A 365 10.66 14.77 -0.59
C GLU A 365 10.86 13.26 -0.80
N VAL A 366 11.75 12.63 -0.03
CA VAL A 366 11.82 11.15 0.07
C VAL A 366 10.76 10.61 1.00
N THR A 367 10.53 11.29 2.11
CA THR A 367 9.72 10.79 3.24
C THR A 367 8.26 11.19 3.11
N ASN A 368 8.00 12.46 2.84
CA ASN A 368 6.65 13.04 2.85
C ASN A 368 6.33 13.76 1.55
N HIS A 369 5.04 13.79 1.22
CA HIS A 369 4.48 14.82 0.37
C HIS A 369 4.33 16.13 1.15
N ARG A 370 4.17 17.24 0.44
CA ARG A 370 3.74 18.49 1.02
C ARG A 370 2.43 18.36 1.80
N LYS A 371 1.50 17.52 1.28
CA LYS A 371 0.26 17.14 1.96
C LYS A 371 0.46 15.89 2.81
N VAL A 372 0.17 15.99 4.11
CA VAL A 372 0.37 14.92 5.09
C VAL A 372 -0.94 14.54 5.75
N TYR A 373 -1.30 13.26 5.68
CA TYR A 373 -2.50 12.71 6.33
C TYR A 373 -2.26 12.41 7.81
N ARG A 374 -3.27 12.66 8.62
CA ARG A 374 -3.28 12.44 10.08
C ARG A 374 -4.62 11.79 10.50
N PRO A 375 -4.72 11.19 11.68
CA PRO A 375 -5.97 10.61 12.16
C PRO A 375 -7.16 11.59 12.21
N TRP A 376 -6.86 12.87 12.38
CA TRP A 376 -7.85 13.93 12.47
C TRP A 376 -8.18 14.60 11.12
N GLY A 377 -7.50 14.25 10.03
CA GLY A 377 -7.64 14.86 8.71
C GLY A 377 -6.31 14.97 7.99
N TRP A 378 -5.96 16.15 7.48
CA TRP A 378 -4.69 16.38 6.80
C TRP A 378 -4.25 17.84 6.87
N TYR A 379 -2.97 18.06 6.60
CA TYR A 379 -2.45 19.40 6.34
C TYR A 379 -1.61 19.41 5.07
N ASP A 380 -1.53 20.58 4.42
CA ASP A 380 -0.71 20.85 3.26
C ASP A 380 0.18 22.07 3.56
N SER A 381 1.51 21.90 3.51
CA SER A 381 2.48 22.97 3.69
C SER A 381 2.58 23.77 2.39
N ILE A 382 1.83 24.89 2.32
CA ILE A 382 1.65 25.67 1.07
C ILE A 382 2.93 26.46 0.75
N ASP A 383 3.51 27.10 1.77
CA ASP A 383 4.70 27.95 1.63
C ASP A 383 5.52 27.93 2.91
N ALA A 384 6.83 28.12 2.79
CA ALA A 384 7.76 28.17 3.92
C ALA A 384 8.98 29.05 3.61
N GLY A 385 9.44 29.74 4.63
CA GLY A 385 10.69 30.51 4.62
C GLY A 385 11.47 30.34 5.91
N PRO A 386 12.61 31.05 6.07
CA PRO A 386 13.48 30.86 7.24
C PRO A 386 12.79 31.10 8.59
N ARG A 387 11.71 31.90 8.61
CA ARG A 387 11.02 32.32 9.83
C ARG A 387 9.51 32.19 9.77
N PHE A 388 8.95 31.56 8.73
CA PHE A 388 7.51 31.32 8.61
C PHE A 388 7.21 30.01 7.89
N GLN A 389 6.05 29.45 8.17
CA GLN A 389 5.44 28.36 7.42
C GLN A 389 3.92 28.59 7.33
N VAL A 390 3.35 28.35 6.15
CA VAL A 390 1.91 28.43 5.91
C VAL A 390 1.39 27.02 5.66
N LYS A 391 0.39 26.62 6.43
CA LYS A 391 -0.28 25.32 6.28
C LYS A 391 -1.77 25.55 6.01
N ARG A 392 -2.32 24.76 5.09
CA ARG A 392 -3.76 24.53 4.95
C ARG A 392 -4.10 23.28 5.75
N ILE A 393 -4.99 23.38 6.71
CA ILE A 393 -5.36 22.28 7.60
C ILE A 393 -6.84 21.96 7.38
N VAL A 394 -7.14 20.66 7.22
CA VAL A 394 -8.52 20.17 7.16
C VAL A 394 -8.73 19.16 8.28
N VAL A 395 -9.74 19.41 9.12
CA VAL A 395 -10.10 18.56 10.27
C VAL A 395 -11.45 17.91 10.01
N ASN A 396 -11.49 16.59 10.11
CA ASN A 396 -12.71 15.80 9.89
C ASN A 396 -13.77 16.14 10.96
N PRO A 397 -15.08 15.96 10.66
CA PRO A 397 -16.16 16.16 11.63
C PRO A 397 -15.92 15.37 12.92
N GLY A 398 -16.05 16.03 14.07
CA GLY A 398 -15.84 15.42 15.38
C GLY A 398 -14.39 15.15 15.77
N ALA A 399 -13.43 15.41 14.89
CA ALA A 399 -12.01 15.19 15.17
C ALA A 399 -11.34 16.40 15.86
N SER A 400 -10.21 16.13 16.52
CA SER A 400 -9.43 17.15 17.23
C SER A 400 -7.93 16.90 17.07
N LEU A 401 -7.14 17.97 17.07
CA LEU A 401 -5.68 17.88 17.20
C LEU A 401 -5.31 17.63 18.68
N SER A 402 -4.05 17.28 18.93
CA SER A 402 -3.53 17.16 20.30
C SER A 402 -3.61 18.51 21.04
N LEU A 403 -3.74 18.47 22.36
CA LEU A 403 -3.42 19.64 23.18
C LEU A 403 -1.91 19.80 23.22
N GLN A 404 -1.40 20.88 22.66
CA GLN A 404 0.02 21.09 22.39
C GLN A 404 0.50 22.50 22.70
N MET A 405 1.82 22.70 22.70
CA MET A 405 2.48 23.97 22.92
C MET A 405 3.77 24.00 22.10
N HIS A 406 4.22 25.20 21.73
CA HIS A 406 5.48 25.45 21.03
C HIS A 406 6.32 26.47 21.78
N HIS A 407 7.64 26.22 21.87
CA HIS A 407 8.56 27.14 22.54
C HIS A 407 9.07 28.25 21.63
N HIS A 408 9.14 28.00 20.29
CA HIS A 408 9.89 28.87 19.37
C HIS A 408 9.03 29.48 18.27
N ARG A 409 7.72 29.14 18.20
CA ARG A 409 6.82 29.69 17.18
C ARG A 409 5.47 30.08 17.76
N ALA A 410 4.90 31.14 17.20
CA ALA A 410 3.53 31.54 17.36
C ALA A 410 2.72 31.20 16.12
N GLU A 411 1.39 31.15 16.25
CA GLU A 411 0.52 30.76 15.14
C GLU A 411 -0.64 31.72 14.96
N HIS A 412 -1.00 32.00 13.69
CA HIS A 412 -2.20 32.70 13.30
C HIS A 412 -3.12 31.73 12.58
N TRP A 413 -4.34 31.57 13.04
CA TRP A 413 -5.32 30.67 12.49
C TRP A 413 -6.47 31.45 11.86
N ILE A 414 -6.81 31.15 10.61
CA ILE A 414 -7.90 31.78 9.86
C ILE A 414 -8.83 30.66 9.40
N VAL A 415 -10.07 30.65 9.86
CA VAL A 415 -11.07 29.66 9.43
C VAL A 415 -11.62 30.03 8.06
N VAL A 416 -11.52 29.09 7.12
CA VAL A 416 -12.01 29.23 5.74
C VAL A 416 -13.40 28.63 5.59
N THR A 417 -13.61 27.41 6.14
CA THR A 417 -14.88 26.68 6.07
C THR A 417 -15.17 26.00 7.39
N GLY A 418 -16.41 26.07 7.85
CA GLY A 418 -16.88 25.44 9.06
C GLY A 418 -16.67 26.28 10.31
N THR A 419 -16.66 25.64 11.48
CA THR A 419 -16.47 26.32 12.77
C THR A 419 -15.49 25.54 13.62
N ALA A 420 -14.44 26.20 14.07
CA ALA A 420 -13.44 25.67 14.97
C ALA A 420 -13.83 25.90 16.43
N ARG A 421 -13.66 24.89 17.29
CA ARG A 421 -13.52 25.09 18.72
C ARG A 421 -12.03 25.20 19.02
N VAL A 422 -11.64 26.33 19.61
CA VAL A 422 -10.25 26.64 19.92
C VAL A 422 -10.08 26.67 21.44
N THR A 423 -9.11 25.86 21.91
CA THR A 423 -8.57 26.00 23.27
C THR A 423 -7.31 26.85 23.19
N ARG A 424 -7.19 27.90 23.95
CA ARG A 424 -6.02 28.82 24.05
C ARG A 424 -5.75 29.18 25.51
N GLY A 425 -4.74 28.54 26.10
CA GLY A 425 -4.54 28.61 27.55
C GLY A 425 -5.75 28.01 28.28
N ASP A 426 -6.39 28.83 29.13
CA ASP A 426 -7.59 28.47 29.90
C ASP A 426 -8.90 28.83 29.17
N GLU A 427 -8.83 29.50 28.04
CA GLU A 427 -9.99 29.95 27.28
C GLU A 427 -10.42 28.86 26.25
N VAL A 428 -11.73 28.66 26.11
CA VAL A 428 -12.33 27.84 25.05
C VAL A 428 -13.41 28.67 24.35
N PHE A 429 -13.26 28.84 23.04
CA PHE A 429 -14.18 29.68 22.25
C PHE A 429 -14.34 29.11 20.82
N LEU A 430 -15.34 29.64 20.12
CA LEU A 430 -15.61 29.29 18.73
C LEU A 430 -15.03 30.33 17.78
N VAL A 431 -14.47 29.88 16.67
CA VAL A 431 -14.00 30.69 15.54
C VAL A 431 -14.73 30.21 14.31
N SER A 432 -15.56 31.05 13.71
CA SER A 432 -16.35 30.74 12.54
C SER A 432 -15.66 31.20 11.24
N GLU A 433 -16.27 30.93 10.10
CA GLU A 433 -15.75 31.34 8.78
C GLU A 433 -15.43 32.84 8.76
N ASN A 434 -14.33 33.20 8.10
CA ASN A 434 -13.77 34.55 7.99
C ASN A 434 -13.32 35.17 9.33
N GLN A 435 -13.27 34.37 10.40
CA GLN A 435 -12.70 34.79 11.68
C GLN A 435 -11.28 34.21 11.86
N SER A 436 -10.49 34.85 12.69
CA SER A 436 -9.13 34.45 13.00
C SER A 436 -8.82 34.52 14.48
N THR A 437 -7.80 33.80 14.90
CA THR A 437 -7.25 33.89 16.26
C THR A 437 -5.73 33.81 16.23
N TYR A 438 -5.09 34.37 17.23
CA TYR A 438 -3.65 34.32 17.44
C TYR A 438 -3.33 33.42 18.65
N ILE A 439 -2.37 32.54 18.46
CA ILE A 439 -1.80 31.64 19.48
C ILE A 439 -0.40 32.15 19.82
N PRO A 440 -0.18 32.75 21.02
CA PRO A 440 1.13 33.23 21.41
C PRO A 440 2.14 32.08 21.64
N LEU A 441 3.42 32.43 21.60
CA LEU A 441 4.50 31.56 22.04
C LEU A 441 4.22 30.97 23.44
N GLY A 442 4.53 29.67 23.62
CA GLY A 442 4.40 29.02 24.94
C GLY A 442 2.98 28.79 25.41
N THR A 443 1.96 29.09 24.60
CA THR A 443 0.56 28.92 24.98
C THR A 443 0.07 27.50 24.61
N LYS A 444 -0.53 26.82 25.59
CA LYS A 444 -1.23 25.55 25.34
C LYS A 444 -2.44 25.79 24.45
N HIS A 445 -2.58 25.01 23.39
CA HIS A 445 -3.69 25.20 22.45
C HIS A 445 -4.14 23.88 21.82
N ARG A 446 -5.38 23.86 21.35
CA ARG A 446 -6.00 22.75 20.62
C ARG A 446 -6.98 23.28 19.59
N LEU A 447 -7.02 22.63 18.44
CA LEU A 447 -8.02 22.81 17.39
C LEU A 447 -8.95 21.60 17.35
N GLU A 448 -10.27 21.84 17.36
CA GLU A 448 -11.30 20.82 17.29
C GLU A 448 -12.35 21.20 16.25
N ASN A 449 -12.88 20.22 15.53
CA ASN A 449 -14.04 20.38 14.67
C ASN A 449 -15.31 19.85 15.38
N PRO A 450 -16.13 20.68 16.01
CA PRO A 450 -17.38 20.25 16.64
C PRO A 450 -18.52 20.05 15.62
N GLY A 451 -18.31 20.44 14.35
CA GLY A 451 -19.29 20.44 13.30
C GLY A 451 -19.53 19.08 12.63
N LYS A 452 -20.44 19.08 11.66
CA LYS A 452 -20.77 17.90 10.83
C LYS A 452 -20.16 17.97 9.41
N VAL A 453 -19.48 19.06 9.10
CA VAL A 453 -18.76 19.28 7.84
C VAL A 453 -17.26 19.38 8.13
N PRO A 454 -16.36 19.12 7.18
CA PRO A 454 -14.94 19.36 7.35
C PRO A 454 -14.66 20.80 7.75
N LEU A 455 -13.79 21.01 8.73
CA LEU A 455 -13.26 22.31 9.10
C LEU A 455 -12.00 22.56 8.29
N GLU A 456 -11.97 23.65 7.54
CA GLU A 456 -10.80 24.08 6.78
C GLU A 456 -10.25 25.41 7.33
N MET A 457 -8.95 25.49 7.53
CA MET A 457 -8.28 26.69 8.00
C MET A 457 -6.89 26.87 7.38
N ILE A 458 -6.45 28.12 7.35
CA ILE A 458 -5.08 28.50 7.07
C ILE A 458 -4.38 28.80 8.38
N GLU A 459 -3.24 28.15 8.59
CA GLU A 459 -2.33 28.39 9.70
C GLU A 459 -1.09 29.08 9.19
N VAL A 460 -0.72 30.21 9.77
CA VAL A 460 0.56 30.87 9.56
C VAL A 460 1.39 30.73 10.83
N GLN A 461 2.43 29.93 10.79
CA GLN A 461 3.43 29.80 11.84
C GLN A 461 4.53 30.81 11.63
N SER A 462 4.98 31.45 12.71
CA SER A 462 6.07 32.44 12.66
C SER A 462 6.97 32.28 13.89
N GLY A 463 8.28 32.18 13.68
CA GLY A 463 9.22 31.99 14.77
C GLY A 463 10.66 31.77 14.36
N ALA A 464 11.52 31.57 15.34
CA ALA A 464 12.93 31.31 15.13
C ALA A 464 13.23 29.84 14.75
N TYR A 465 12.32 28.92 15.12
CA TYR A 465 12.40 27.50 14.83
C TYR A 465 11.01 26.93 14.55
N LEU A 466 10.86 26.17 13.46
CA LEU A 466 9.56 25.70 12.97
C LEU A 466 9.51 24.15 12.86
N GLY A 467 10.51 23.45 13.42
CA GLY A 467 10.57 21.98 13.40
C GLY A 467 9.40 21.33 14.16
N GLU A 468 8.97 20.15 13.70
CA GLU A 468 7.89 19.38 14.34
C GLU A 468 8.31 18.83 15.73
N ASP A 469 9.60 18.77 16.02
CA ASP A 469 10.18 18.41 17.32
C ASP A 469 10.04 19.51 18.39
N ASP A 470 9.65 20.75 18.00
CA ASP A 470 9.23 21.82 18.93
C ASP A 470 7.82 21.60 19.53
N ILE A 471 7.10 20.56 19.11
CA ILE A 471 5.75 20.26 19.58
C ILE A 471 5.80 19.52 20.93
N VAL A 472 5.41 20.18 22.01
CA VAL A 472 5.14 19.55 23.31
C VAL A 472 3.69 19.14 23.38
N ARG A 473 3.41 17.82 23.44
CA ARG A 473 2.05 17.26 23.51
C ARG A 473 1.66 16.96 24.97
N PHE A 474 0.50 17.44 25.40
CA PHE A 474 -0.05 17.19 26.74
C PHE A 474 -1.15 16.14 26.74
N GLN A 475 -1.98 16.11 25.71
CA GLN A 475 -3.06 15.13 25.53
C GLN A 475 -3.14 14.80 24.05
N ASP A 476 -2.99 13.51 23.74
CA ASP A 476 -3.15 13.00 22.38
C ASP A 476 -4.09 11.79 22.40
N THR A 477 -5.27 11.93 21.78
CA THR A 477 -6.30 10.89 21.67
C THR A 477 -5.89 9.76 20.71
N TYR A 478 -4.80 9.93 19.96
CA TYR A 478 -4.38 9.01 18.90
C TYR A 478 -3.09 8.22 19.24
N GLY A 479 -2.59 8.33 20.46
CA GLY A 479 -1.45 7.55 20.94
C GLY A 479 -0.13 7.84 20.20
N ARG A 480 0.17 9.11 19.90
CA ARG A 480 1.41 9.57 19.23
C ARG A 480 2.43 10.15 20.22
N GLY A 481 2.34 9.77 21.49
CA GLY A 481 3.26 10.21 22.54
C GLY A 481 4.50 9.37 22.63
#